data_5530f72168ac511d83e4b7eacf620d23
#
_entry.id   5530f72168ac511d83e4b7eacf620d23
#
_cell.length_a   1.000
_cell.length_b   1.000
_cell.length_c   1.000
_cell.angle_alpha   90.00
_cell.angle_beta   90.00
_cell.angle_gamma   90.00
#
_symmetry.space_group_name_H-M   'P 1'
#
loop_
_entity.id
_entity.type
_entity.pdbx_description
1 polymer ?
#
loop_
_entity_poly.entity_id
_entity_poly.type
_entity_poly.pdbx_seq_one_letter_code
_entity_poly.pdbx_strand_id
1 'polypeptide(L)'
;MHSTDLHLEPNEASDLARVFDDDTRARFGWDRAFVTVLDEAAAEDCLALLVHGAGEPLDHGWEAVRVHADPGGDGGRTEDAEACAVHDGHVYILGSQFGEKAGPLTARRSWIARVREEDLAGAPGGQRVPMELSRLRFGLHRAVNDALTRAAVQLLPLGPRSRAAYVDATIAHGAAENKRWAGRVGSADQPINVEAAEFRADGRLLLGLRYPVTADGHPLLVEVHDLEQLFADPDAAPRCGNVWVLGDAGDADAPAGLRGLDTRGGDRFDAIVGDLDAAGKSATVLDDHPQGGNAHSQHIRFELPLTAGGGQVTSERVHDFGELRRVEGVAVDAGGHAHYVIDEEGHVGLRTLVLE
;
A
#
# COMPACT_ATOMS: atom_id res chain seq x y z
N MET A 1 0.43 15.81 -19.00
CA MET A 1 -0.24 15.23 -17.82
C MET A 1 -1.60 15.90 -17.68
N HIS A 2 -2.67 15.12 -17.59
CA HIS A 2 -4.01 15.60 -17.27
C HIS A 2 -4.20 15.63 -15.74
N SER A 3 -5.04 16.52 -15.24
CA SER A 3 -5.28 16.70 -13.80
C SER A 3 -6.77 16.81 -13.54
N THR A 4 -7.28 16.07 -12.58
CA THR A 4 -8.67 16.10 -12.14
C THR A 4 -8.70 16.04 -10.62
N ASP A 5 -9.51 16.89 -9.99
CA ASP A 5 -9.71 16.93 -8.56
C ASP A 5 -11.08 16.33 -8.24
N LEU A 6 -11.10 15.28 -7.43
CA LEU A 6 -12.29 14.53 -7.08
C LEU A 6 -12.63 14.77 -5.61
N HIS A 7 -13.88 15.16 -5.35
CA HIS A 7 -14.34 15.43 -3.99
C HIS A 7 -14.93 14.19 -3.35
N LEU A 8 -14.26 13.74 -2.30
CA LEU A 8 -14.67 12.62 -1.48
C LEU A 8 -14.17 12.86 -0.05
N GLU A 9 -15.01 12.70 0.98
CA GLU A 9 -14.61 12.89 2.37
C GLU A 9 -14.74 11.58 3.17
N PRO A 10 -13.72 11.14 3.95
CA PRO A 10 -12.34 11.66 3.98
C PRO A 10 -11.69 11.45 2.63
N ASN A 11 -10.62 12.14 2.33
CA ASN A 11 -10.15 12.35 0.96
C ASN A 11 -8.65 12.16 0.74
N GLU A 12 -7.94 11.64 1.70
CA GLU A 12 -6.54 11.25 1.52
C GLU A 12 -6.52 9.86 0.86
N ALA A 13 -6.31 9.81 -0.46
CA ALA A 13 -6.27 8.57 -1.22
C ALA A 13 -4.86 7.99 -1.25
N SER A 14 -4.75 6.73 -0.86
CA SER A 14 -3.54 5.91 -0.95
C SER A 14 -3.78 4.75 -1.91
N ASP A 15 -2.78 4.38 -2.68
CA ASP A 15 -2.76 3.30 -3.66
C ASP A 15 -3.93 3.31 -4.67
N LEU A 16 -3.78 2.58 -5.77
CA LEU A 16 -4.76 2.55 -6.86
C LEU A 16 -4.69 1.22 -7.60
N ALA A 17 -5.82 0.52 -7.72
CA ALA A 17 -5.89 -0.73 -8.45
C ALA A 17 -7.02 -0.73 -9.49
N ARG A 18 -6.79 -1.36 -10.65
CA ARG A 18 -7.82 -1.51 -11.70
C ARG A 18 -8.88 -2.50 -11.26
N VAL A 19 -10.15 -2.18 -11.51
CA VAL A 19 -11.28 -3.05 -11.22
C VAL A 19 -12.19 -3.20 -12.44
N PHE A 20 -12.92 -4.30 -12.44
CA PHE A 20 -13.90 -4.74 -13.42
C PHE A 20 -13.32 -5.11 -14.79
N ASP A 21 -13.91 -6.14 -15.35
CA ASP A 21 -13.72 -6.50 -16.75
C ASP A 21 -14.41 -5.51 -17.70
N ASP A 22 -14.14 -5.65 -19.00
CA ASP A 22 -14.68 -4.76 -20.03
C ASP A 22 -16.20 -4.81 -20.10
N ASP A 23 -16.83 -5.97 -19.88
CA ASP A 23 -18.27 -6.16 -19.94
C ASP A 23 -18.97 -5.45 -18.78
N THR A 24 -18.38 -5.56 -17.57
CA THR A 24 -18.91 -4.85 -16.39
C THR A 24 -18.79 -3.34 -16.56
N ARG A 25 -17.63 -2.82 -16.99
CA ARG A 25 -17.46 -1.40 -17.25
C ARG A 25 -18.43 -0.89 -18.31
N ALA A 26 -18.57 -1.60 -19.42
CA ALA A 26 -19.49 -1.22 -20.50
C ALA A 26 -20.97 -1.17 -20.03
N ARG A 27 -21.39 -2.08 -19.15
CA ARG A 27 -22.74 -2.09 -18.57
C ARG A 27 -23.06 -0.82 -17.78
N PHE A 28 -22.07 -0.21 -17.13
CA PHE A 28 -22.21 1.04 -16.39
C PHE A 28 -21.89 2.29 -17.22
N GLY A 29 -21.47 2.13 -18.46
CA GLY A 29 -21.05 3.23 -19.32
C GLY A 29 -19.68 3.81 -18.95
N TRP A 30 -18.83 3.01 -18.35
CA TRP A 30 -17.45 3.37 -17.98
C TRP A 30 -16.44 2.79 -18.97
N ASP A 31 -15.42 3.55 -19.30
CA ASP A 31 -14.26 3.02 -20.03
C ASP A 31 -13.08 2.72 -19.07
N ARG A 32 -13.05 3.35 -17.89
CA ARG A 32 -12.11 3.08 -16.83
C ARG A 32 -12.80 2.97 -15.48
N ALA A 33 -12.27 2.10 -14.64
CA ALA A 33 -12.68 1.98 -13.25
C ALA A 33 -11.49 1.54 -12.39
N PHE A 34 -11.25 2.25 -11.31
CA PHE A 34 -10.24 1.95 -10.32
C PHE A 34 -10.86 1.92 -8.93
N VAL A 35 -10.24 1.16 -8.04
CA VAL A 35 -10.46 1.28 -6.61
C VAL A 35 -9.26 1.98 -5.99
N THR A 36 -9.51 2.84 -5.02
CA THR A 36 -8.50 3.45 -4.15
C THR A 36 -8.88 3.24 -2.70
N VAL A 37 -7.92 3.32 -1.80
CA VAL A 37 -8.15 3.30 -0.36
C VAL A 37 -8.05 4.71 0.21
N LEU A 38 -8.74 4.95 1.32
CA LEU A 38 -8.81 6.24 2.00
C LEU A 38 -8.16 6.06 3.38
N ASP A 39 -7.02 6.66 3.55
CA ASP A 39 -6.08 6.48 4.66
C ASP A 39 -6.75 6.63 6.04
N GLU A 40 -7.40 7.74 6.33
CA GLU A 40 -7.92 8.03 7.68
C GLU A 40 -9.22 7.26 8.03
N ALA A 41 -9.78 6.48 7.09
CA ALA A 41 -11.04 5.79 7.30
C ALA A 41 -10.85 4.43 7.99
N ALA A 42 -11.91 3.99 8.69
CA ALA A 42 -12.01 2.62 9.15
C ALA A 42 -12.26 1.67 7.96
N ALA A 43 -11.94 0.37 8.09
CA ALA A 43 -12.05 -0.59 6.99
C ALA A 43 -13.41 -0.57 6.29
N GLU A 44 -14.51 -0.36 7.04
CA GLU A 44 -15.86 -0.27 6.50
C GLU A 44 -16.12 0.92 5.59
N ASP A 45 -15.30 1.97 5.64
CA ASP A 45 -15.46 3.21 4.90
C ASP A 45 -14.19 3.61 4.12
N CYS A 46 -13.18 2.74 4.06
CA CYS A 46 -11.88 3.06 3.47
C CYS A 46 -11.81 2.89 1.95
N LEU A 47 -12.88 2.47 1.27
CA LEU A 47 -12.85 2.22 -0.16
C LEU A 47 -13.58 3.31 -0.95
N ALA A 48 -13.04 3.64 -2.12
CA ALA A 48 -13.71 4.44 -3.12
C ALA A 48 -13.47 3.86 -4.52
N LEU A 49 -14.48 4.02 -5.41
CA LEU A 49 -14.32 3.79 -6.84
C LEU A 49 -14.05 5.13 -7.52
N LEU A 50 -13.07 5.15 -8.41
CA LEU A 50 -12.81 6.23 -9.34
C LEU A 50 -13.19 5.72 -10.73
N VAL A 51 -14.25 6.28 -11.31
CA VAL A 51 -14.80 5.80 -12.59
C VAL A 51 -14.77 6.91 -13.63
N HIS A 52 -14.55 6.55 -14.89
CA HIS A 52 -14.51 7.48 -16.00
C HIS A 52 -15.57 7.12 -17.04
N GLY A 53 -16.39 8.11 -17.42
CA GLY A 53 -17.44 7.94 -18.40
C GLY A 53 -16.90 7.64 -19.80
N ALA A 54 -17.50 6.66 -20.47
CA ALA A 54 -17.06 6.24 -21.80
C ALA A 54 -17.22 7.36 -22.83
N GLY A 55 -16.13 7.66 -23.52
CA GLY A 55 -16.07 8.70 -24.55
C GLY A 55 -15.80 10.11 -24.05
N GLU A 56 -15.68 10.31 -22.74
CA GLU A 56 -15.26 11.58 -22.17
C GLU A 56 -13.76 11.81 -22.32
N PRO A 57 -13.28 13.06 -22.36
CA PRO A 57 -11.86 13.38 -22.33
C PRO A 57 -11.23 13.00 -20.98
N LEU A 58 -9.93 12.65 -20.97
CA LEU A 58 -9.20 12.19 -19.77
C LEU A 58 -9.12 13.21 -18.61
N ASP A 59 -9.35 14.49 -18.89
CA ASP A 59 -9.39 15.58 -17.91
C ASP A 59 -10.81 15.90 -17.43
N HIS A 60 -11.83 15.17 -17.91
CA HIS A 60 -13.24 15.31 -17.56
C HIS A 60 -13.89 13.94 -17.39
N GLY A 61 -15.13 13.90 -16.95
CA GLY A 61 -15.92 12.65 -16.89
C GLY A 61 -15.49 11.67 -15.79
N TRP A 62 -14.63 12.07 -14.87
CA TRP A 62 -14.29 11.29 -13.69
C TRP A 62 -15.28 11.53 -12.56
N GLU A 63 -15.65 10.46 -11.89
CA GLU A 63 -16.47 10.47 -10.68
C GLU A 63 -15.83 9.64 -9.60
N ALA A 64 -15.93 10.10 -8.34
CA ALA A 64 -15.54 9.34 -7.16
C ALA A 64 -16.79 8.86 -6.42
N VAL A 65 -16.87 7.55 -6.17
CA VAL A 65 -17.99 6.91 -5.48
C VAL A 65 -17.48 6.23 -4.22
N ARG A 66 -17.96 6.66 -3.05
CA ARG A 66 -17.66 5.99 -1.81
C ARG A 66 -18.26 4.59 -1.77
N VAL A 67 -17.49 3.64 -1.32
CA VAL A 67 -17.92 2.28 -1.06
C VAL A 67 -18.08 2.08 0.45
N HIS A 68 -19.27 1.71 0.89
CA HIS A 68 -19.54 1.31 2.28
C HIS A 68 -19.50 -0.20 2.38
N ALA A 69 -18.54 -0.72 3.12
CA ALA A 69 -18.41 -2.15 3.35
C ALA A 69 -19.05 -2.59 4.66
N ASP A 70 -19.31 -3.88 4.79
CA ASP A 70 -19.80 -4.50 6.02
C ASP A 70 -18.83 -5.64 6.42
N PRO A 71 -17.88 -5.37 7.35
CA PRO A 71 -16.93 -6.37 7.80
C PRO A 71 -17.52 -7.38 8.82
N GLY A 72 -18.85 -7.33 9.08
CA GLY A 72 -19.42 -8.10 10.18
C GLY A 72 -18.93 -7.60 11.56
N GLY A 73 -19.40 -8.17 12.64
CA GLY A 73 -19.38 -7.69 14.02
C GLY A 73 -18.19 -6.93 14.63
N ASP A 74 -17.03 -6.82 14.02
CA ASP A 74 -15.83 -6.18 14.61
C ASP A 74 -15.19 -5.06 13.73
N GLY A 75 -15.95 -4.44 12.82
CA GLY A 75 -15.49 -3.35 11.94
C GLY A 75 -14.75 -2.25 12.70
N GLY A 76 -15.40 -1.28 13.21
CA GLY A 76 -14.98 0.00 13.79
C GLY A 76 -13.75 0.08 14.72
N ARG A 77 -12.73 -0.73 14.51
CA ARG A 77 -11.44 -0.70 15.23
C ARG A 77 -10.23 -0.84 14.32
N THR A 78 -10.42 -0.59 13.04
CA THR A 78 -9.35 -0.50 12.05
C THR A 78 -9.11 0.97 11.70
N GLU A 79 -7.95 1.26 11.22
CA GLU A 79 -7.55 2.59 10.72
C GLU A 79 -6.37 2.44 9.76
N ASP A 80 -6.07 3.47 8.97
CA ASP A 80 -4.84 3.58 8.19
C ASP A 80 -4.78 2.54 7.05
N ALA A 81 -5.74 2.58 6.14
CA ALA A 81 -5.73 1.78 4.93
C ALA A 81 -4.77 2.40 3.91
N GLU A 82 -3.72 1.66 3.50
CA GLU A 82 -2.63 2.23 2.72
C GLU A 82 -2.38 1.53 1.39
N ALA A 83 -2.84 0.29 1.23
CA ALA A 83 -2.57 -0.46 0.02
C ALA A 83 -3.78 -1.26 -0.44
N CYS A 84 -3.93 -1.40 -1.77
CA CYS A 84 -4.94 -2.26 -2.37
C CYS A 84 -4.40 -3.01 -3.58
N ALA A 85 -4.94 -4.21 -3.81
CA ALA A 85 -4.61 -5.05 -4.97
C ALA A 85 -5.81 -5.86 -5.41
N VAL A 86 -5.86 -6.26 -6.69
CA VAL A 86 -6.94 -7.07 -7.24
C VAL A 86 -6.42 -8.43 -7.67
N HIS A 87 -7.05 -9.48 -7.16
CA HIS A 87 -6.70 -10.86 -7.54
C HIS A 87 -7.89 -11.80 -7.39
N ASP A 88 -8.07 -12.67 -8.37
CA ASP A 88 -9.09 -13.74 -8.39
C ASP A 88 -10.49 -13.24 -7.97
N GLY A 89 -10.94 -12.12 -8.58
CA GLY A 89 -12.25 -11.53 -8.34
C GLY A 89 -12.44 -10.89 -6.96
N HIS A 90 -11.35 -10.60 -6.25
CA HIS A 90 -11.37 -9.88 -4.98
C HIS A 90 -10.47 -8.65 -5.03
N VAL A 91 -10.90 -7.60 -4.35
CA VAL A 91 -10.07 -6.46 -3.97
C VAL A 91 -9.57 -6.70 -2.56
N TYR A 92 -8.27 -6.75 -2.40
CA TYR A 92 -7.59 -6.87 -1.11
C TYR A 92 -7.19 -5.48 -0.63
N ILE A 93 -7.32 -5.25 0.66
CA ILE A 93 -7.02 -3.97 1.33
C ILE A 93 -6.13 -4.26 2.52
N LEU A 94 -5.11 -3.45 2.74
CA LEU A 94 -4.17 -3.61 3.84
C LEU A 94 -4.06 -2.32 4.65
N GLY A 95 -4.01 -2.47 5.98
CA GLY A 95 -3.54 -1.39 6.85
C GLY A 95 -2.02 -1.28 6.80
N SER A 96 -1.50 -0.10 7.13
CA SER A 96 -0.06 0.23 7.04
C SER A 96 0.87 -0.68 7.85
N GLN A 97 0.37 -1.40 8.86
CA GLN A 97 1.15 -2.14 9.88
C GLN A 97 1.99 -1.22 10.78
N PHE A 98 1.90 0.07 10.63
CA PHE A 98 2.75 1.09 11.26
C PHE A 98 2.13 1.67 12.55
N GLY A 99 2.73 2.72 13.05
CA GLY A 99 2.28 3.45 14.22
C GLY A 99 1.84 4.87 13.88
N GLU A 100 1.38 5.59 14.88
CA GLU A 100 1.24 7.04 14.79
C GLU A 100 2.62 7.69 14.62
N LYS A 101 2.68 8.94 14.16
CA LYS A 101 3.94 9.64 13.81
C LYS A 101 5.01 9.63 14.90
N ALA A 102 4.60 9.59 16.17
CA ALA A 102 5.48 9.51 17.33
C ALA A 102 5.48 8.11 18.00
N GLY A 103 4.90 7.09 17.34
CA GLY A 103 4.71 5.75 17.91
C GLY A 103 3.65 5.72 19.02
N PRO A 104 3.38 4.57 19.62
CA PRO A 104 3.89 3.24 19.26
C PRO A 104 3.28 2.66 17.99
N LEU A 105 3.73 1.47 17.56
CA LEU A 105 3.02 0.69 16.54
C LEU A 105 1.61 0.36 17.03
N THR A 106 0.64 0.42 16.13
CA THR A 106 -0.78 0.34 16.50
C THR A 106 -1.44 -0.92 15.93
N ALA A 107 -1.97 -1.78 16.82
CA ALA A 107 -2.63 -3.02 16.42
C ALA A 107 -3.90 -2.79 15.56
N ARG A 108 -4.49 -1.58 15.59
CA ARG A 108 -5.62 -1.18 14.74
C ARG A 108 -5.23 -0.99 13.27
N ARG A 109 -3.94 -0.81 12.99
CA ARG A 109 -3.36 -0.71 11.65
C ARG A 109 -2.83 -2.05 11.13
N SER A 110 -2.88 -3.11 11.96
CA SER A 110 -2.40 -4.45 11.63
C SER A 110 -3.55 -5.36 11.21
N TRP A 111 -3.99 -5.20 9.95
CA TRP A 111 -5.11 -5.92 9.37
C TRP A 111 -4.97 -6.11 7.86
N ILE A 112 -5.73 -7.04 7.32
CA ILE A 112 -6.00 -7.24 5.90
C ILE A 112 -7.49 -7.50 5.73
N ALA A 113 -8.08 -6.95 4.69
CA ALA A 113 -9.46 -7.22 4.33
C ALA A 113 -9.58 -7.56 2.86
N ARG A 114 -10.73 -8.11 2.46
CA ARG A 114 -11.10 -8.27 1.06
C ARG A 114 -12.59 -8.10 0.84
N VAL A 115 -12.93 -7.63 -0.34
CA VAL A 115 -14.31 -7.57 -0.86
C VAL A 115 -14.35 -8.24 -2.22
N ARG A 116 -15.51 -8.78 -2.62
CA ARG A 116 -15.66 -9.27 -3.99
C ARG A 116 -15.72 -8.10 -4.95
N GLU A 117 -14.98 -8.18 -6.03
CA GLU A 117 -14.98 -7.17 -7.07
C GLU A 117 -16.38 -6.95 -7.68
N GLU A 118 -17.13 -8.04 -7.90
CA GLU A 118 -18.50 -7.98 -8.43
C GLU A 118 -19.47 -7.18 -7.54
N ASP A 119 -19.28 -7.23 -6.22
CA ASP A 119 -20.13 -6.52 -5.25
C ASP A 119 -19.90 -4.99 -5.30
N LEU A 120 -18.71 -4.53 -5.69
CA LEU A 120 -18.40 -3.11 -5.85
C LEU A 120 -19.28 -2.43 -6.91
N ALA A 121 -19.75 -3.19 -7.89
CA ALA A 121 -20.64 -2.68 -8.94
C ALA A 121 -22.00 -2.16 -8.40
N GLY A 122 -22.36 -2.54 -7.18
CA GLY A 122 -23.55 -2.03 -6.47
C GLY A 122 -23.34 -0.71 -5.73
N ALA A 123 -22.10 -0.28 -5.53
CA ALA A 123 -21.76 0.89 -4.73
C ALA A 123 -22.37 2.20 -5.25
N PRO A 124 -22.42 2.49 -6.59
CA PRO A 124 -23.08 3.69 -7.10
C PRO A 124 -24.58 3.76 -6.74
N GLY A 125 -25.21 2.60 -6.50
CA GLY A 125 -26.60 2.51 -6.02
C GLY A 125 -26.77 2.59 -4.50
N GLY A 126 -25.67 2.81 -3.76
CA GLY A 126 -25.66 2.86 -2.28
C GLY A 126 -25.73 1.47 -1.62
N GLN A 127 -25.48 0.41 -2.36
CA GLN A 127 -25.42 -0.95 -1.80
C GLN A 127 -24.18 -1.09 -0.89
N ARG A 128 -24.38 -1.68 0.29
CA ARG A 128 -23.26 -2.09 1.16
C ARG A 128 -22.60 -3.34 0.61
N VAL A 129 -21.27 -3.37 0.67
CA VAL A 129 -20.44 -4.45 0.14
C VAL A 129 -20.01 -5.38 1.28
N PRO A 130 -20.29 -6.69 1.23
CA PRO A 130 -19.76 -7.63 2.21
C PRO A 130 -18.23 -7.60 2.22
N MET A 131 -17.63 -7.55 3.41
CA MET A 131 -16.18 -7.52 3.59
C MET A 131 -15.74 -8.65 4.52
N GLU A 132 -14.70 -9.36 4.14
CA GLU A 132 -13.98 -10.26 5.03
C GLU A 132 -12.78 -9.52 5.63
N LEU A 133 -12.66 -9.51 6.95
CA LEU A 133 -11.62 -8.79 7.68
C LEU A 133 -10.82 -9.74 8.59
N SER A 134 -9.51 -9.78 8.41
CA SER A 134 -8.55 -10.48 9.26
C SER A 134 -7.68 -9.51 10.05
N ARG A 135 -7.75 -9.61 11.37
CA ARG A 135 -6.94 -8.80 12.31
C ARG A 135 -5.63 -9.50 12.62
N LEU A 136 -4.56 -9.05 12.04
CA LEU A 136 -3.25 -9.71 12.09
C LEU A 136 -2.51 -9.50 13.42
N ARG A 137 -2.85 -8.45 14.19
CA ARG A 137 -2.30 -8.19 15.54
C ARG A 137 -0.78 -8.34 15.58
N PHE A 138 -0.07 -7.63 14.69
CA PHE A 138 1.38 -7.71 14.47
C PHE A 138 1.91 -9.06 13.93
N GLY A 139 1.03 -9.97 13.48
CA GLY A 139 1.48 -11.20 12.83
C GLY A 139 2.26 -10.94 11.56
N LEU A 140 1.78 -10.00 10.71
CA LEU A 140 2.47 -9.62 9.48
C LEU A 140 3.79 -8.88 9.77
N HIS A 141 3.80 -7.97 10.76
CA HIS A 141 5.02 -7.31 11.23
C HIS A 141 6.10 -8.35 11.61
N ARG A 142 5.72 -9.40 12.36
CA ARG A 142 6.65 -10.47 12.73
C ARG A 142 7.13 -11.24 11.50
N ALA A 143 6.22 -11.64 10.61
CA ALA A 143 6.54 -12.44 9.43
C ALA A 143 7.48 -11.69 8.45
N VAL A 144 7.26 -10.37 8.26
CA VAL A 144 8.13 -9.51 7.45
C VAL A 144 9.51 -9.38 8.08
N ASN A 145 9.62 -9.09 9.38
CA ASN A 145 10.92 -9.01 10.06
C ASN A 145 11.70 -10.33 9.99
N ASP A 146 11.01 -11.47 10.13
CA ASP A 146 11.61 -12.78 9.96
C ASP A 146 12.11 -13.01 8.52
N ALA A 147 11.36 -12.55 7.51
CA ALA A 147 11.77 -12.64 6.11
C ALA A 147 13.00 -11.78 5.80
N LEU A 148 13.01 -10.53 6.26
CA LEU A 148 14.15 -9.62 6.13
C LEU A 148 15.42 -10.19 6.78
N THR A 149 15.26 -10.79 7.97
CA THR A 149 16.36 -11.45 8.68
C THR A 149 16.90 -12.67 7.92
N ARG A 150 15.98 -13.53 7.42
CA ARG A 150 16.37 -14.71 6.62
C ARG A 150 17.07 -14.35 5.33
N ALA A 151 16.62 -13.29 4.67
CA ALA A 151 17.20 -12.78 3.43
C ALA A 151 18.56 -12.06 3.67
N ALA A 152 18.93 -11.82 4.93
CA ALA A 152 20.14 -11.11 5.33
C ALA A 152 20.27 -9.72 4.67
N VAL A 153 19.16 -9.02 4.46
CA VAL A 153 19.14 -7.68 3.86
C VAL A 153 19.84 -6.71 4.81
N GLN A 154 20.79 -5.95 4.27
CA GLN A 154 21.42 -4.86 5.02
C GLN A 154 20.47 -3.66 5.03
N LEU A 155 19.80 -3.46 6.15
CA LEU A 155 18.79 -2.40 6.30
C LEU A 155 19.43 -1.10 6.78
N LEU A 156 18.80 0.03 6.45
CA LEU A 156 19.08 1.31 7.09
C LEU A 156 18.94 1.12 8.61
N PRO A 157 19.99 1.43 9.41
CA PRO A 157 19.94 1.16 10.85
C PRO A 157 18.79 1.88 11.53
N LEU A 158 18.03 1.18 12.36
CA LEU A 158 16.98 1.82 13.16
C LEU A 158 17.59 2.82 14.14
N GLY A 159 17.28 4.10 13.97
CA GLY A 159 17.79 5.15 14.84
C GLY A 159 17.19 5.09 16.25
N PRO A 160 17.82 5.77 17.22
CA PRO A 160 17.45 5.66 18.63
C PRO A 160 16.05 6.20 18.94
N ARG A 161 15.61 7.26 18.25
CA ARG A 161 14.27 7.84 18.45
C ARG A 161 13.20 6.91 17.89
N SER A 162 13.38 6.44 16.68
CA SER A 162 12.47 5.47 16.03
C SER A 162 12.39 4.17 16.81
N ARG A 163 13.51 3.68 17.33
CA ARG A 163 13.53 2.51 18.21
C ARG A 163 12.70 2.72 19.46
N ALA A 164 12.95 3.82 20.18
CA ALA A 164 12.23 4.12 21.41
C ALA A 164 10.72 4.32 21.17
N ALA A 165 10.36 5.03 20.10
CA ALA A 165 8.97 5.37 19.80
C ALA A 165 8.17 4.18 19.29
N TYR A 166 8.70 3.43 18.32
CA TYR A 166 7.94 2.37 17.66
C TYR A 166 8.14 1.01 18.32
N VAL A 167 9.38 0.59 18.56
CA VAL A 167 9.66 -0.78 19.03
C VAL A 167 9.53 -0.89 20.54
N ASP A 168 10.32 -0.14 21.28
CA ASP A 168 10.38 -0.27 22.76
C ASP A 168 9.05 0.11 23.42
N ALA A 169 8.40 1.18 22.94
CA ALA A 169 7.10 1.61 23.44
C ALA A 169 6.00 0.56 23.16
N THR A 170 6.02 -0.10 21.97
CA THR A 170 5.06 -1.16 21.65
C THR A 170 5.27 -2.39 22.54
N ILE A 171 6.51 -2.82 22.74
CA ILE A 171 6.85 -3.93 23.63
C ILE A 171 6.38 -3.62 25.05
N ALA A 172 6.69 -2.43 25.56
CA ALA A 172 6.29 -2.00 26.92
C ALA A 172 4.77 -1.96 27.07
N HIS A 173 4.05 -1.40 26.09
CA HIS A 173 2.58 -1.37 26.08
C HIS A 173 1.97 -2.79 26.07
N GLY A 174 2.48 -3.67 25.21
CA GLY A 174 2.03 -5.06 25.14
C GLY A 174 2.21 -5.81 26.43
N ALA A 175 3.35 -5.63 27.08
CA ALA A 175 3.66 -6.27 28.36
C ALA A 175 2.82 -5.70 29.52
N ALA A 176 2.70 -4.36 29.62
CA ALA A 176 1.95 -3.70 30.70
C ALA A 176 0.47 -4.06 30.69
N GLU A 177 -0.14 -4.23 29.51
CA GLU A 177 -1.55 -4.55 29.36
C GLU A 177 -1.82 -6.04 29.09
N ASN A 178 -0.80 -6.87 29.18
CA ASN A 178 -0.88 -8.32 28.95
C ASN A 178 -1.61 -8.67 27.63
N LYS A 179 -1.27 -7.95 26.55
CA LYS A 179 -1.91 -8.12 25.24
C LYS A 179 -1.60 -9.50 24.64
N ARG A 180 -2.58 -10.12 23.96
CA ARG A 180 -2.39 -11.42 23.27
C ARG A 180 -1.29 -11.41 22.22
N TRP A 181 -0.97 -10.24 21.66
CA TRP A 181 0.09 -10.04 20.68
C TRP A 181 1.46 -9.69 21.31
N ALA A 182 1.54 -9.55 22.64
CA ALA A 182 2.82 -9.32 23.31
C ALA A 182 3.82 -10.42 22.90
N GLY A 183 5.03 -10.02 22.54
CA GLY A 183 6.05 -10.92 22.01
C GLY A 183 6.07 -11.10 20.49
N ARG A 184 5.10 -10.55 19.74
CA ARG A 184 5.16 -10.51 18.26
C ARG A 184 6.05 -9.38 17.73
N VAL A 185 6.33 -8.37 18.54
CA VAL A 185 7.31 -7.33 18.25
C VAL A 185 8.56 -7.60 19.08
N GLY A 186 9.68 -7.79 18.42
CA GLY A 186 10.98 -8.05 19.05
C GLY A 186 11.85 -6.79 19.13
N SER A 187 12.79 -6.74 20.10
CA SER A 187 13.66 -5.57 20.29
C SER A 187 14.62 -5.30 19.13
N ALA A 188 14.86 -6.29 18.27
CA ALA A 188 15.69 -6.17 17.08
C ALA A 188 14.89 -5.85 15.80
N ASP A 189 13.55 -5.77 15.90
CA ASP A 189 12.70 -5.54 14.75
C ASP A 189 12.84 -4.11 14.19
N GLN A 190 12.57 -4.00 12.89
CA GLN A 190 12.27 -2.73 12.24
C GLN A 190 10.77 -2.45 12.34
N PRO A 191 10.33 -1.22 12.56
CA PRO A 191 8.94 -0.87 12.32
C PRO A 191 8.64 -1.05 10.83
N ILE A 192 7.49 -1.65 10.52
CA ILE A 192 7.10 -1.93 9.13
C ILE A 192 6.01 -0.94 8.73
N ASN A 193 6.22 -0.24 7.62
CA ASN A 193 5.20 0.58 6.96
C ASN A 193 4.93 0.03 5.56
N VAL A 194 3.71 -0.47 5.33
CA VAL A 194 3.25 -0.99 4.03
C VAL A 194 2.41 0.08 3.37
N GLU A 195 2.77 0.51 2.17
CA GLU A 195 2.02 1.51 1.38
C GLU A 195 1.81 1.08 -0.08
N ALA A 196 2.12 -0.16 -0.42
CA ALA A 196 1.85 -0.70 -1.74
C ALA A 196 1.57 -2.20 -1.66
N ALA A 197 0.69 -2.68 -2.53
CA ALA A 197 0.41 -4.10 -2.65
C ALA A 197 0.08 -4.48 -4.09
N GLU A 198 0.52 -5.66 -4.56
CA GLU A 198 0.11 -6.21 -5.84
C GLU A 198 0.36 -7.72 -5.89
N PHE A 199 -0.34 -8.42 -6.74
CA PHE A 199 -0.17 -9.87 -6.90
C PHE A 199 0.82 -10.22 -8.00
N ARG A 200 1.63 -11.21 -7.74
CA ARG A 200 2.40 -11.92 -8.75
C ARG A 200 1.49 -12.81 -9.59
N ALA A 201 1.98 -13.19 -10.78
CA ALA A 201 1.25 -14.08 -11.68
C ALA A 201 0.89 -15.45 -11.05
N ASP A 202 1.60 -15.88 -10.02
CA ASP A 202 1.36 -17.14 -9.31
C ASP A 202 0.46 -16.99 -8.05
N GLY A 203 -0.14 -15.82 -7.85
CA GLY A 203 -1.08 -15.53 -6.77
C GLY A 203 -0.43 -15.19 -5.42
N ARG A 204 0.89 -15.03 -5.36
CA ARG A 204 1.54 -14.49 -4.16
C ARG A 204 1.37 -12.98 -4.09
N LEU A 205 1.03 -12.47 -2.91
CA LEU A 205 0.93 -11.02 -2.67
C LEU A 205 2.33 -10.45 -2.46
N LEU A 206 2.65 -9.36 -3.14
CA LEU A 206 3.79 -8.50 -2.88
C LEU A 206 3.36 -7.36 -1.96
N LEU A 207 4.12 -7.11 -0.91
CA LEU A 207 4.01 -5.93 -0.08
C LEU A 207 5.14 -4.97 -0.43
N GLY A 208 4.80 -3.76 -0.79
CA GLY A 208 5.75 -2.67 -0.96
C GLY A 208 5.94 -1.94 0.35
N LEU A 209 7.19 -1.85 0.81
CA LEU A 209 7.52 -1.18 2.05
C LEU A 209 7.94 0.27 1.78
N ARG A 210 7.25 1.22 2.42
CA ARG A 210 7.77 2.58 2.54
C ARG A 210 8.92 2.60 3.54
N TYR A 211 8.81 1.82 4.63
CA TYR A 211 9.87 1.62 5.61
C TYR A 211 9.82 0.17 6.15
N PRO A 212 10.94 -0.50 6.42
CA PRO A 212 12.32 -0.05 6.23
C PRO A 212 12.78 -0.11 4.76
N VAL A 213 13.94 0.51 4.52
CA VAL A 213 14.68 0.42 3.26
C VAL A 213 16.08 -0.19 3.49
N THR A 214 16.82 -0.48 2.43
CA THR A 214 18.21 -0.96 2.55
C THR A 214 19.14 0.14 3.08
N ALA A 215 20.34 -0.25 3.55
CA ALA A 215 21.38 0.70 3.97
C ALA A 215 21.83 1.64 2.84
N ASP A 216 21.71 1.19 1.59
CA ASP A 216 22.00 1.97 0.39
C ASP A 216 20.78 2.80 -0.10
N GLY A 217 19.67 2.79 0.65
CA GLY A 217 18.49 3.61 0.38
C GLY A 217 17.50 3.02 -0.64
N HIS A 218 17.61 1.75 -0.99
CA HIS A 218 16.72 1.10 -1.96
C HIS A 218 15.45 0.55 -1.30
N PRO A 219 14.28 0.66 -1.97
CA PRO A 219 13.01 0.11 -1.49
C PRO A 219 12.97 -1.42 -1.51
N LEU A 220 12.05 -1.97 -0.72
CA LEU A 220 11.90 -3.39 -0.49
C LEU A 220 10.51 -3.89 -0.84
N LEU A 221 10.45 -5.08 -1.45
CA LEU A 221 9.23 -5.87 -1.62
C LEU A 221 9.36 -7.17 -0.81
N VAL A 222 8.25 -7.60 -0.20
CA VAL A 222 8.17 -8.85 0.55
C VAL A 222 6.99 -9.68 0.06
N GLU A 223 7.23 -10.95 -0.30
CA GLU A 223 6.17 -11.88 -0.71
C GLU A 223 5.41 -12.43 0.49
N VAL A 224 4.09 -12.43 0.42
CA VAL A 224 3.18 -13.09 1.37
C VAL A 224 2.52 -14.29 0.71
N HIS A 225 2.46 -15.40 1.42
CA HIS A 225 1.92 -16.67 0.97
C HIS A 225 0.63 -17.03 1.71
N ASP A 226 -0.16 -17.90 1.11
CA ASP A 226 -1.30 -18.58 1.76
C ASP A 226 -2.33 -17.60 2.35
N LEU A 227 -2.66 -16.51 1.64
CA LEU A 227 -3.57 -15.47 2.11
C LEU A 227 -4.95 -16.00 2.49
N GLU A 228 -5.47 -17.01 1.78
CA GLU A 228 -6.76 -17.63 2.05
C GLU A 228 -6.87 -18.13 3.50
N GLN A 229 -5.76 -18.60 4.06
CA GLN A 229 -5.76 -19.10 5.44
C GLN A 229 -6.00 -17.97 6.46
N LEU A 230 -5.63 -16.73 6.14
CA LEU A 230 -5.84 -15.59 7.03
C LEU A 230 -7.32 -15.21 7.17
N PHE A 231 -8.14 -15.55 6.18
CA PHE A 231 -9.59 -15.33 6.22
C PHE A 231 -10.34 -16.56 6.75
N ALA A 232 -9.80 -17.75 6.51
CA ALA A 232 -10.42 -19.02 6.96
C ALA A 232 -10.20 -19.29 8.47
N ASP A 233 -9.08 -18.82 9.05
CA ASP A 233 -8.71 -19.05 10.45
C ASP A 233 -8.25 -17.74 11.11
N PRO A 234 -9.01 -17.20 12.07
CA PRO A 234 -8.66 -15.97 12.78
C PRO A 234 -7.34 -16.02 13.57
N ASP A 235 -6.84 -17.23 13.84
CA ASP A 235 -5.58 -17.44 14.55
C ASP A 235 -4.41 -17.79 13.59
N ALA A 236 -4.67 -17.87 12.28
CA ALA A 236 -3.63 -18.09 11.28
C ALA A 236 -2.55 -17.00 11.34
N ALA A 237 -1.31 -17.42 11.19
CA ALA A 237 -0.17 -16.51 11.13
C ALA A 237 0.22 -16.23 9.66
N PRO A 238 0.41 -14.97 9.27
CA PRO A 238 0.95 -14.64 7.97
C PRO A 238 2.30 -15.32 7.73
N ARG A 239 2.57 -15.69 6.49
CA ARG A 239 3.83 -16.31 6.08
C ARG A 239 4.46 -15.47 4.98
N CYS A 240 5.67 -14.96 5.23
CA CYS A 240 6.45 -14.23 4.25
C CYS A 240 7.55 -15.11 3.65
N GLY A 241 7.75 -14.97 2.35
CA GLY A 241 8.74 -15.69 1.56
C GLY A 241 9.92 -14.84 1.15
N ASN A 242 10.05 -14.62 -0.14
CA ASN A 242 11.15 -13.89 -0.74
C ASN A 242 11.12 -12.41 -0.38
N VAL A 243 12.31 -11.81 -0.35
CA VAL A 243 12.51 -10.37 -0.24
C VAL A 243 13.23 -9.90 -1.50
N TRP A 244 12.73 -8.83 -2.10
CA TRP A 244 13.31 -8.21 -3.28
C TRP A 244 13.77 -6.80 -2.96
N VAL A 245 14.92 -6.41 -3.49
CA VAL A 245 15.48 -5.06 -3.39
C VAL A 245 15.38 -4.42 -4.78
N LEU A 246 14.72 -3.27 -4.87
CA LEU A 246 14.63 -2.52 -6.13
C LEU A 246 15.85 -1.60 -6.27
N GLY A 247 16.88 -2.07 -6.95
CA GLY A 247 18.06 -1.28 -7.27
C GLY A 247 17.71 -0.09 -8.18
N ASP A 248 18.53 0.95 -8.12
CA ASP A 248 18.39 2.19 -8.91
C ASP A 248 17.12 3.02 -8.61
N ALA A 249 16.40 2.72 -7.49
CA ALA A 249 15.17 3.38 -7.06
C ALA A 249 15.33 4.10 -5.71
N GLY A 250 16.41 4.84 -5.56
CA GLY A 250 16.82 5.54 -4.36
C GLY A 250 18.31 5.32 -4.11
N ASP A 251 18.89 6.10 -3.19
CA ASP A 251 20.28 5.99 -2.79
C ASP A 251 20.46 6.42 -1.32
N ALA A 252 21.68 6.37 -0.80
CA ALA A 252 21.97 6.68 0.60
C ALA A 252 21.72 8.16 0.96
N ASP A 253 21.77 9.09 0.01
CA ASP A 253 21.53 10.52 0.21
C ASP A 253 20.05 10.88 0.02
N ALA A 254 19.29 10.05 -0.67
CA ALA A 254 17.86 10.16 -0.91
C ALA A 254 17.20 8.76 -0.88
N PRO A 255 17.15 8.11 0.30
CA PRO A 255 16.53 6.81 0.42
C PRO A 255 15.03 6.89 0.09
N ALA A 256 14.57 5.93 -0.71
CA ALA A 256 13.21 5.89 -1.21
C ALA A 256 12.45 4.65 -0.72
N GLY A 257 11.19 4.84 -0.35
CA GLY A 257 10.23 3.78 -0.03
C GLY A 257 9.18 3.61 -1.13
N LEU A 258 8.49 2.47 -1.14
CA LEU A 258 7.38 2.21 -2.05
C LEU A 258 6.10 2.88 -1.54
N ARG A 259 5.31 3.44 -2.48
CA ARG A 259 4.07 4.18 -2.23
C ARG A 259 2.89 3.72 -3.09
N GLY A 260 3.12 2.88 -4.07
CA GLY A 260 2.09 2.30 -4.93
C GLY A 260 2.70 1.24 -5.84
N LEU A 261 1.90 0.28 -6.27
CA LEU A 261 2.33 -0.85 -7.09
C LEU A 261 1.21 -1.31 -8.03
N ASP A 262 1.49 -1.48 -9.31
CA ASP A 262 0.55 -2.01 -10.30
C ASP A 262 1.21 -3.07 -11.18
N THR A 263 0.45 -4.10 -11.55
CA THR A 263 0.92 -5.14 -12.46
C THR A 263 0.68 -4.78 -13.92
N ARG A 264 1.68 -5.03 -14.75
CA ARG A 264 1.58 -4.98 -16.23
C ARG A 264 1.28 -6.34 -16.84
N GLY A 265 0.98 -7.31 -16.02
CA GLY A 265 0.81 -8.71 -16.39
C GLY A 265 2.11 -9.50 -16.34
N GLY A 266 2.01 -10.75 -15.95
CA GLY A 266 3.15 -11.57 -15.56
C GLY A 266 3.79 -11.06 -14.27
N ASP A 267 5.11 -11.05 -14.23
CA ASP A 267 5.89 -10.50 -13.10
C ASP A 267 6.55 -9.15 -13.45
N ARG A 268 5.90 -8.33 -14.29
CA ARG A 268 6.31 -6.97 -14.62
C ARG A 268 5.43 -5.97 -13.90
N PHE A 269 6.04 -4.96 -13.30
CA PHE A 269 5.38 -4.01 -12.42
C PHE A 269 5.76 -2.57 -12.73
N ASP A 270 4.81 -1.69 -12.53
CA ASP A 270 5.01 -0.26 -12.35
C ASP A 270 4.87 0.07 -10.86
N ALA A 271 5.67 0.98 -10.33
CA ALA A 271 5.61 1.36 -8.93
C ALA A 271 5.87 2.85 -8.73
N ILE A 272 5.33 3.39 -7.64
CA ILE A 272 5.70 4.71 -7.14
C ILE A 272 6.67 4.52 -5.98
N VAL A 273 7.75 5.29 -6.02
CA VAL A 273 8.70 5.45 -4.91
C VAL A 273 8.76 6.90 -4.49
N GLY A 274 9.07 7.15 -3.22
CA GLY A 274 9.14 8.51 -2.67
C GLY A 274 9.82 8.53 -1.31
N ASP A 275 9.66 9.62 -0.58
CA ASP A 275 10.23 9.81 0.75
C ASP A 275 9.79 8.76 1.78
N LEU A 276 10.60 8.56 2.82
CA LEU A 276 10.32 7.58 3.89
C LEU A 276 9.24 8.06 4.86
N ASP A 277 9.00 9.37 4.93
CA ASP A 277 7.94 9.97 5.75
C ASP A 277 7.73 11.43 5.33
N ALA A 278 6.58 12.01 5.62
CA ALA A 278 6.22 13.37 5.24
C ALA A 278 7.05 14.41 6.01
N ALA A 279 7.85 15.20 5.31
CA ALA A 279 8.59 16.29 5.90
C ALA A 279 7.65 17.34 6.55
N GLY A 280 8.05 17.87 7.71
CA GLY A 280 7.30 18.92 8.42
C GLY A 280 6.20 18.47 9.38
N LYS A 281 5.91 17.19 9.41
CA LYS A 281 5.09 16.54 10.46
C LYS A 281 6.07 15.77 11.36
N SER A 282 5.96 15.81 12.66
CA SER A 282 6.86 15.18 13.66
C SER A 282 7.15 13.71 13.32
N ALA A 283 7.94 13.49 12.28
CA ALA A 283 8.25 12.18 11.72
C ALA A 283 9.48 11.63 12.43
N THR A 284 9.29 10.73 13.36
CA THR A 284 10.38 10.15 14.17
C THR A 284 11.46 9.48 13.30
N VAL A 285 11.05 8.89 12.15
CA VAL A 285 12.00 8.31 11.19
C VAL A 285 12.93 9.37 10.61
N LEU A 286 12.39 10.54 10.21
CA LEU A 286 13.18 11.65 9.66
C LEU A 286 14.01 12.37 10.72
N ASP A 287 13.61 12.33 11.99
CA ASP A 287 14.41 12.82 13.10
C ASP A 287 15.74 12.05 13.27
N ASP A 288 15.73 10.75 12.96
CA ASP A 288 16.92 9.89 12.96
C ASP A 288 17.65 9.91 11.60
N HIS A 289 16.88 10.01 10.52
CA HIS A 289 17.35 9.92 9.13
C HIS A 289 16.79 11.07 8.28
N PRO A 290 17.29 12.31 8.44
CA PRO A 290 16.78 13.47 7.71
C PRO A 290 16.82 13.34 6.19
N GLN A 291 17.80 12.59 5.66
CA GLN A 291 17.90 12.29 4.23
C GLN A 291 16.71 11.50 3.68
N GLY A 292 15.95 10.81 4.55
CA GLY A 292 14.74 10.09 4.18
C GLY A 292 13.62 10.98 3.61
N GLY A 293 13.69 12.30 3.80
CA GLY A 293 12.79 13.28 3.20
C GLY A 293 13.30 13.87 1.86
N ASN A 294 14.45 13.42 1.36
CA ASN A 294 15.04 13.97 0.14
C ASN A 294 14.52 13.33 -1.15
N ALA A 295 14.03 12.10 -1.08
CA ALA A 295 13.54 11.41 -2.26
C ALA A 295 12.34 12.13 -2.88
N HIS A 296 12.36 12.29 -4.20
CA HIS A 296 11.22 12.78 -4.97
C HIS A 296 10.32 11.62 -5.35
N SER A 297 9.03 11.89 -5.56
CA SER A 297 8.14 10.89 -6.12
C SER A 297 8.57 10.53 -7.54
N GLN A 298 8.75 9.25 -7.81
CA GLN A 298 9.13 8.73 -9.12
C GLN A 298 8.29 7.52 -9.48
N HIS A 299 7.91 7.43 -10.75
CA HIS A 299 7.37 6.22 -11.35
C HIS A 299 8.53 5.39 -11.88
N ILE A 300 8.66 4.18 -11.39
CA ILE A 300 9.66 3.20 -11.82
C ILE A 300 9.00 1.96 -12.38
N ARG A 301 9.74 1.21 -13.17
CA ARG A 301 9.36 -0.09 -13.75
C ARG A 301 10.40 -1.14 -13.45
N PHE A 302 9.95 -2.37 -13.17
CA PHE A 302 10.84 -3.51 -12.92
C PHE A 302 10.18 -4.83 -13.29
N GLU A 303 10.98 -5.90 -13.34
CA GLU A 303 10.50 -7.27 -13.55
C GLU A 303 11.09 -8.19 -12.49
N LEU A 304 10.25 -9.04 -11.90
CA LEU A 304 10.67 -10.04 -10.94
C LEU A 304 10.90 -11.39 -11.63
N PRO A 305 12.03 -12.07 -11.39
CA PRO A 305 12.26 -13.39 -11.93
C PRO A 305 11.25 -14.43 -11.39
N LEU A 306 10.70 -15.26 -12.24
CA LEU A 306 9.73 -16.30 -11.87
C LEU A 306 10.29 -17.33 -10.89
N THR A 307 11.56 -17.67 -10.99
CA THR A 307 12.20 -18.81 -10.31
C THR A 307 13.23 -18.42 -9.25
N ALA A 308 13.52 -17.15 -9.06
CA ALA A 308 14.53 -16.72 -8.10
C ALA A 308 13.99 -16.71 -6.65
N GLY A 309 14.84 -16.97 -5.69
CA GLY A 309 14.55 -16.96 -4.26
C GLY A 309 14.71 -15.59 -3.60
N GLY A 310 14.29 -14.49 -4.26
CA GLY A 310 14.54 -13.14 -3.78
C GLY A 310 15.88 -12.56 -4.28
N GLY A 311 16.18 -11.34 -3.88
CA GLY A 311 17.44 -10.64 -4.22
C GLY A 311 17.23 -9.27 -4.82
N GLN A 312 18.29 -8.69 -5.38
CA GLN A 312 18.22 -7.38 -6.01
C GLN A 312 17.82 -7.50 -7.48
N VAL A 313 16.91 -6.65 -7.91
CA VAL A 313 16.52 -6.44 -9.31
C VAL A 313 16.75 -4.99 -9.68
N THR A 314 17.04 -4.72 -10.94
CA THR A 314 17.16 -3.34 -11.47
C THR A 314 15.77 -2.78 -11.71
N SER A 315 15.63 -1.48 -11.49
CA SER A 315 14.45 -0.71 -11.90
C SER A 315 14.81 0.35 -12.92
N GLU A 316 13.85 0.68 -13.78
CA GLU A 316 13.96 1.73 -14.77
C GLU A 316 13.03 2.89 -14.36
N ARG A 317 13.54 4.11 -14.36
CA ARG A 317 12.73 5.30 -14.13
C ARG A 317 11.91 5.63 -15.36
N VAL A 318 10.59 5.60 -15.21
CA VAL A 318 9.60 5.93 -16.25
C VAL A 318 9.29 7.42 -16.23
N HIS A 319 9.07 7.99 -15.03
CA HIS A 319 8.74 9.41 -14.88
C HIS A 319 9.24 9.94 -13.54
N ASP A 320 9.65 11.21 -13.55
CA ASP A 320 10.03 11.96 -12.34
C ASP A 320 9.03 13.10 -12.15
N PHE A 321 8.37 13.13 -10.99
CA PHE A 321 7.33 14.10 -10.71
C PHE A 321 7.89 15.47 -10.25
N GLY A 322 9.19 15.60 -10.06
CA GLY A 322 9.85 16.86 -9.69
C GLY A 322 9.35 17.37 -8.34
N GLU A 323 8.73 18.56 -8.36
CA GLU A 323 8.20 19.19 -7.14
C GLU A 323 6.91 18.55 -6.62
N LEU A 324 6.20 17.74 -7.44
CA LEU A 324 4.99 17.05 -7.02
C LEU A 324 5.40 15.88 -6.12
N ARG A 325 5.13 16.02 -4.86
CA ARG A 325 5.33 14.99 -3.83
C ARG A 325 4.00 14.32 -3.50
N ARG A 326 4.03 13.26 -2.71
CA ARG A 326 2.84 12.54 -2.25
C ARG A 326 2.04 11.91 -3.39
N VAL A 327 2.75 11.37 -4.39
CA VAL A 327 2.14 10.43 -5.33
C VAL A 327 2.05 9.09 -4.61
N GLU A 328 0.81 8.63 -4.34
CA GLU A 328 0.54 7.54 -3.40
C GLU A 328 0.09 6.24 -4.10
N GLY A 329 -0.18 6.28 -5.37
CA GLY A 329 -0.60 5.09 -6.10
C GLY A 329 -0.44 5.23 -7.59
N VAL A 330 -0.40 4.11 -8.29
CA VAL A 330 -0.33 4.02 -9.75
C VAL A 330 -1.18 2.88 -10.28
N ALA A 331 -1.91 3.11 -11.38
CA ALA A 331 -2.51 2.06 -12.17
C ALA A 331 -2.38 2.38 -13.66
N VAL A 332 -1.96 1.42 -14.47
CA VAL A 332 -1.80 1.60 -15.94
C VAL A 332 -2.95 0.93 -16.67
N ASP A 333 -3.73 1.71 -17.43
CA ASP A 333 -4.86 1.19 -18.20
C ASP A 333 -4.42 0.41 -19.47
N ALA A 334 -5.38 -0.26 -20.11
CA ALA A 334 -5.13 -1.01 -21.34
C ALA A 334 -4.67 -0.13 -22.51
N GLY A 335 -4.93 1.17 -22.46
CA GLY A 335 -4.48 2.17 -23.44
C GLY A 335 -3.05 2.65 -23.21
N GLY A 336 -2.38 2.20 -22.14
CA GLY A 336 -1.03 2.63 -21.76
C GLY A 336 -1.01 3.99 -21.04
N HIS A 337 -2.15 4.44 -20.50
CA HIS A 337 -2.18 5.63 -19.66
C HIS A 337 -1.90 5.22 -18.22
N ALA A 338 -0.96 5.90 -17.58
CA ALA A 338 -0.72 5.75 -16.15
C ALA A 338 -1.56 6.78 -15.39
N HIS A 339 -2.32 6.29 -14.44
CA HIS A 339 -3.16 7.08 -13.54
C HIS A 339 -2.52 7.06 -12.16
N TYR A 340 -2.50 8.21 -11.49
CA TYR A 340 -1.87 8.38 -10.19
C TYR A 340 -2.83 9.07 -9.24
N VAL A 341 -2.93 8.59 -8.02
CA VAL A 341 -3.57 9.33 -6.93
C VAL A 341 -2.53 10.14 -6.17
N ILE A 342 -2.93 11.34 -5.80
CA ILE A 342 -2.09 12.30 -5.07
C ILE A 342 -2.78 12.60 -3.76
N ASP A 343 -2.05 12.49 -2.64
CA ASP A 343 -2.52 12.95 -1.35
C ASP A 343 -2.52 14.49 -1.33
N GLU A 344 -3.68 15.09 -1.55
CA GLU A 344 -3.94 16.53 -1.52
C GLU A 344 -5.01 16.84 -0.49
N GLU A 345 -4.75 17.84 0.37
CA GLU A 345 -5.68 18.22 1.42
C GLU A 345 -7.03 18.70 0.84
N GLY A 346 -8.11 18.04 1.19
CA GLY A 346 -9.47 18.43 0.83
C GLY A 346 -10.04 17.77 -0.44
N HIS A 347 -9.27 16.97 -1.19
CA HIS A 347 -9.74 16.26 -2.39
C HIS A 347 -8.79 15.12 -2.79
N VAL A 348 -9.28 14.19 -3.61
CA VAL A 348 -8.45 13.18 -4.25
C VAL A 348 -7.90 13.77 -5.55
N GLY A 349 -6.60 14.04 -5.59
CA GLY A 349 -5.93 14.45 -6.82
C GLY A 349 -5.72 13.25 -7.74
N LEU A 350 -6.31 13.27 -8.93
CA LEU A 350 -6.05 12.28 -9.98
C LEU A 350 -5.20 12.89 -11.08
N ARG A 351 -4.09 12.24 -11.43
CA ARG A 351 -3.23 12.66 -12.53
C ARG A 351 -3.13 11.53 -13.56
N THR A 352 -3.18 11.88 -14.83
CA THR A 352 -3.06 10.92 -15.93
C THR A 352 -1.91 11.32 -16.84
N LEU A 353 -1.00 10.37 -17.10
CA LEU A 353 0.12 10.51 -18.02
C LEU A 353 0.01 9.47 -19.14
N VAL A 354 0.17 9.90 -20.37
CA VAL A 354 0.32 8.99 -21.52
C VAL A 354 1.78 8.50 -21.52
N LEU A 355 1.99 7.20 -21.31
CA LEU A 355 3.31 6.60 -21.39
C LEU A 355 3.66 6.35 -22.86
N GLU A 356 4.85 6.78 -23.27
CA GLU A 356 5.38 6.53 -24.63
C GLU A 356 5.92 5.10 -24.77
#